data_45bd7fd569b155bfed7ce007e8acafe3
#
_entry.id   45bd7fd569b155bfed7ce007e8acafe3
#
_cell.length_a   1.000
_cell.length_b   1.000
_cell.length_c   1.000
_cell.angle_alpha   90.00
_cell.angle_beta   90.00
_cell.angle_gamma   90.00
#
_symmetry.space_group_name_H-M   'P 1'
#
loop_
_entity.id
_entity.type
_entity.pdbx_description
1 polymer ?
#
loop_
_entity_poly.entity_id
_entity_poly.type
_entity_poly.pdbx_seq_one_letter_code
_entity_poly.pdbx_strand_id
1 'polypeptide(L)'
;MHIRIHTRFSQRGKWERLNAGKSRFGLDAEGKALPKTKIVNYRDGLFEAIIEKYYEDPTLVSYGEDVRDWGGAFAVYRGLTEVIPYSRLFNSPISESAIVGSAVGYGRSGGRAIVEL
;
A
#
# COMPACT_ATOMS: atom_id res chain seq x y z
N MET A 1 -12.08 -10.51 18.37
CA MET A 1 -12.27 -9.08 18.01
C MET A 1 -12.74 -9.03 16.56
N HIS A 2 -14.04 -8.81 16.33
CA HIS A 2 -14.63 -8.79 15.00
C HIS A 2 -14.41 -7.41 14.39
N ILE A 3 -13.45 -7.30 13.46
CA ILE A 3 -13.34 -6.11 12.61
C ILE A 3 -14.39 -6.22 11.52
N ARG A 4 -15.44 -5.39 11.63
CA ARG A 4 -16.57 -5.40 10.69
C ARG A 4 -16.10 -5.01 9.27
N ILE A 5 -16.49 -5.85 8.33
CA ILE A 5 -16.26 -5.76 6.87
C ILE A 5 -16.86 -4.48 6.23
N HIS A 6 -17.57 -3.63 6.98
CA HIS A 6 -18.20 -2.41 6.45
C HIS A 6 -17.23 -1.34 5.95
N THR A 7 -15.97 -1.35 6.38
CA THR A 7 -14.95 -0.41 5.92
C THR A 7 -14.45 -0.70 4.50
N ARG A 8 -14.56 -1.94 4.05
CA ARG A 8 -13.99 -2.39 2.76
C ARG A 8 -14.61 -1.68 1.54
N PHE A 9 -15.92 -1.51 1.52
CA PHE A 9 -16.64 -0.91 0.37
C PHE A 9 -16.51 0.61 0.30
N SER A 10 -16.57 1.30 1.42
CA SER A 10 -16.48 2.77 1.44
C SER A 10 -15.08 3.27 1.09
N GLN A 11 -14.05 2.52 1.45
CA GLN A 11 -12.66 2.86 1.19
C GLN A 11 -12.24 2.55 -0.24
N ARG A 12 -12.68 1.44 -0.81
CA ARG A 12 -12.48 1.12 -2.22
C ARG A 12 -13.13 2.18 -3.12
N GLY A 13 -14.34 2.61 -2.81
CA GLY A 13 -15.02 3.68 -3.54
C GLY A 13 -14.33 5.05 -3.41
N LYS A 14 -13.66 5.34 -2.27
CA LYS A 14 -12.85 6.55 -2.10
C LYS A 14 -11.60 6.51 -2.97
N TRP A 15 -10.92 5.36 -3.00
CA TRP A 15 -9.77 5.13 -3.84
C TRP A 15 -10.10 5.20 -5.33
N GLU A 16 -11.19 4.58 -5.76
CA GLU A 16 -11.68 4.66 -7.15
C GLU A 16 -11.97 6.10 -7.58
N ARG A 17 -12.51 6.94 -6.70
CA ARG A 17 -12.73 8.37 -6.97
C ARG A 17 -11.44 9.16 -7.10
N LEU A 18 -10.43 8.87 -6.30
CA LEU A 18 -9.12 9.52 -6.38
C LEU A 18 -8.41 9.22 -7.70
N ASN A 19 -8.71 8.09 -8.32
CA ASN A 19 -8.11 7.65 -9.58
C ASN A 19 -9.02 7.83 -10.81
N ALA A 20 -10.28 8.23 -10.64
CA ALA A 20 -11.28 8.31 -11.72
C ALA A 20 -10.94 9.30 -12.87
N GLY A 21 -9.98 10.20 -12.67
CA GLY A 21 -9.50 11.13 -13.72
C GLY A 21 -8.23 10.68 -14.44
N LYS A 22 -7.65 9.51 -14.09
CA LYS A 22 -6.34 9.06 -14.60
C LYS A 22 -6.48 7.82 -15.48
N SER A 23 -7.35 7.85 -16.49
CA SER A 23 -7.42 6.74 -17.45
C SER A 23 -6.23 6.82 -18.41
N ARG A 24 -5.21 6.01 -18.15
CA ARG A 24 -4.12 5.76 -19.09
C ARG A 24 -4.26 4.32 -19.59
N PHE A 25 -4.19 4.12 -20.88
CA PHE A 25 -4.29 2.80 -21.50
C PHE A 25 -2.90 2.34 -21.94
N GLY A 26 -2.62 1.03 -21.80
CA GLY A 26 -1.47 0.42 -22.44
C GLY A 26 -1.61 0.52 -23.96
N LEU A 27 -0.50 0.64 -24.68
CA LEU A 27 -0.47 0.62 -26.14
C LEU A 27 0.17 -0.69 -26.60
N ASP A 28 -0.29 -1.25 -27.70
CA ASP A 28 0.39 -2.33 -28.39
C ASP A 28 1.63 -1.80 -29.17
N ALA A 29 2.35 -2.69 -29.86
CA ALA A 29 3.52 -2.34 -30.62
C ALA A 29 3.23 -1.34 -31.76
N GLU A 30 2.00 -1.29 -32.22
CA GLU A 30 1.47 -0.41 -33.27
C GLU A 30 0.94 0.92 -32.71
N GLY A 31 0.99 1.12 -31.39
CA GLY A 31 0.52 2.34 -30.72
C GLY A 31 -1.01 2.40 -30.49
N LYS A 32 -1.72 1.29 -30.66
CA LYS A 32 -3.17 1.19 -30.43
C LYS A 32 -3.48 0.90 -28.96
N ALA A 33 -4.47 1.58 -28.42
CA ALA A 33 -4.87 1.41 -27.02
C ALA A 33 -5.38 -0.01 -26.72
N LEU A 34 -4.81 -0.63 -25.72
CA LEU A 34 -5.26 -1.93 -25.17
C LEU A 34 -6.45 -1.70 -24.24
N PRO A 35 -7.65 -2.19 -24.56
CA PRO A 35 -8.89 -1.77 -23.89
C PRO A 35 -9.03 -2.22 -22.44
N LYS A 36 -8.17 -3.11 -21.96
CA LYS A 36 -8.22 -3.66 -20.59
C LYS A 36 -6.99 -3.34 -19.73
N THR A 37 -6.02 -2.61 -20.28
CA THR A 37 -4.78 -2.28 -19.57
C THR A 37 -4.70 -0.79 -19.31
N LYS A 38 -4.41 -0.43 -18.05
CA LYS A 38 -4.10 0.94 -17.64
C LYS A 38 -2.60 1.10 -17.55
N ILE A 39 -2.05 2.15 -18.11
CA ILE A 39 -0.71 2.60 -17.76
C ILE A 39 -0.82 3.42 -16.47
N VAL A 40 -0.18 2.96 -15.43
CA VAL A 40 -0.06 3.66 -14.15
C VAL A 40 1.40 3.99 -13.89
N ASN A 41 1.66 5.02 -13.08
CA ASN A 41 3.00 5.24 -12.56
C ASN A 41 3.41 4.03 -11.71
N TYR A 42 4.70 3.73 -11.69
CA TYR A 42 5.23 2.64 -10.87
C TYR A 42 4.82 2.76 -9.39
N ARG A 43 4.89 3.98 -8.85
CA ARG A 43 4.42 4.30 -7.51
C ARG A 43 2.95 3.94 -7.29
N ASP A 44 2.08 4.31 -8.23
CA ASP A 44 0.64 4.06 -8.13
C ASP A 44 0.35 2.54 -8.22
N GLY A 45 1.13 1.81 -9.01
CA GLY A 45 1.06 0.34 -9.06
C GLY A 45 1.46 -0.31 -7.74
N LEU A 46 2.52 0.18 -7.09
CA LEU A 46 2.93 -0.27 -5.76
C LEU A 46 1.85 0.05 -4.71
N PHE A 47 1.28 1.25 -4.74
CA PHE A 47 0.19 1.65 -3.87
C PHE A 47 -1.02 0.70 -3.99
N GLU A 48 -1.44 0.40 -5.23
CA GLU A 48 -2.55 -0.53 -5.48
C GLU A 48 -2.25 -1.93 -4.92
N ALA A 49 -1.06 -2.45 -5.19
CA ALA A 49 -0.64 -3.76 -4.71
C ALA A 49 -0.59 -3.82 -3.17
N ILE A 50 -0.06 -2.78 -2.52
CA ILE A 50 0.03 -2.72 -1.06
C ILE A 50 -1.37 -2.67 -0.45
N ILE A 51 -2.27 -1.82 -0.93
CA ILE A 51 -3.62 -1.72 -0.37
C ILE A 51 -4.40 -3.01 -0.55
N GLU A 52 -4.25 -3.67 -1.69
CA GLU A 52 -4.88 -4.97 -1.93
C GLU A 52 -4.37 -6.03 -0.96
N LYS A 53 -3.07 -6.10 -0.73
CA LYS A 53 -2.46 -7.00 0.26
C LYS A 53 -2.92 -6.72 1.69
N TYR A 54 -3.14 -5.47 2.06
CA TYR A 54 -3.73 -5.14 3.35
C TYR A 54 -5.14 -5.69 3.54
N TYR A 55 -5.93 -5.77 2.46
CA TYR A 55 -7.27 -6.36 2.51
C TYR A 55 -7.25 -7.89 2.55
N GLU A 56 -6.30 -8.50 1.85
CA GLU A 56 -6.18 -9.95 1.81
C GLU A 56 -5.58 -10.53 3.08
N ASP A 57 -4.61 -9.85 3.68
CA ASP A 57 -3.84 -10.36 4.80
C ASP A 57 -3.99 -9.47 6.04
N PRO A 58 -4.73 -9.91 7.05
CA PRO A 58 -4.91 -9.16 8.29
C PRO A 58 -3.63 -9.05 9.13
N THR A 59 -2.61 -9.87 8.86
CA THR A 59 -1.33 -9.85 9.56
C THR A 59 -0.34 -8.86 8.95
N LEU A 60 -0.62 -8.36 7.74
CA LEU A 60 0.29 -7.43 7.07
C LEU A 60 0.41 -6.12 7.82
N VAL A 61 1.64 -5.74 8.12
CA VAL A 61 2.03 -4.43 8.66
C VAL A 61 3.00 -3.75 7.71
N SER A 62 2.99 -2.43 7.66
CA SER A 62 4.04 -1.66 7.00
C SER A 62 4.59 -0.60 7.93
N TYR A 63 5.89 -0.45 7.95
CA TYR A 63 6.55 0.57 8.74
C TYR A 63 7.93 0.92 8.20
N GLY A 64 8.41 2.06 8.64
CA GLY A 64 9.70 2.62 8.29
C GLY A 64 9.81 4.02 8.86
N GLU A 65 10.84 4.78 8.49
CA GLU A 65 11.15 6.04 9.15
C GLU A 65 10.07 7.12 8.91
N ASP A 66 9.57 7.23 7.68
CA ASP A 66 8.58 8.25 7.30
C ASP A 66 7.37 7.67 6.54
N VAL A 67 7.05 6.41 6.79
CA VAL A 67 6.05 5.67 6.01
C VAL A 67 4.65 6.21 6.22
N ARG A 68 4.26 6.43 7.48
CA ARG A 68 2.89 6.84 7.80
C ARG A 68 2.64 8.31 7.50
N ASP A 69 3.46 9.21 8.04
CA ASP A 69 3.14 10.63 8.04
C ASP A 69 3.45 11.30 6.70
N TRP A 70 4.54 10.89 6.05
CA TRP A 70 4.96 11.42 4.76
C TRP A 70 4.56 10.54 3.57
N GLY A 71 4.23 9.28 3.82
CA GLY A 71 3.87 8.33 2.79
C GLY A 71 5.05 7.57 2.20
N GLY A 72 6.18 7.53 2.92
CA GLY A 72 7.44 6.95 2.47
C GLY A 72 8.26 7.87 1.58
N ALA A 73 9.53 7.53 1.35
CA ALA A 73 10.49 8.34 0.60
C ALA A 73 10.00 8.67 -0.83
N PHE A 74 9.28 7.78 -1.47
CA PHE A 74 8.71 7.96 -2.80
C PHE A 74 7.19 8.18 -2.80
N ALA A 75 6.61 8.48 -1.63
CA ALA A 75 5.19 8.73 -1.45
C ALA A 75 4.29 7.55 -1.89
N VAL A 76 4.78 6.32 -1.79
CA VAL A 76 4.04 5.09 -2.13
C VAL A 76 2.85 4.91 -1.18
N TYR A 77 3.02 5.23 0.11
CA TYR A 77 2.00 5.09 1.15
C TYR A 77 1.10 6.31 1.31
N ARG A 78 1.30 7.36 0.51
CA ARG A 78 0.52 8.60 0.65
C ARG A 78 -0.97 8.34 0.46
N GLY A 79 -1.76 8.67 1.48
CA GLY A 79 -3.21 8.44 1.51
C GLY A 79 -3.62 7.13 2.18
N LEU A 80 -2.71 6.19 2.44
CA LEU A 80 -3.03 4.95 3.16
C LEU A 80 -3.36 5.20 4.63
N THR A 81 -2.87 6.28 5.23
CA THR A 81 -3.19 6.68 6.61
C THR A 81 -4.67 6.89 6.86
N GLU A 82 -5.43 7.23 5.82
CA GLU A 82 -6.88 7.42 5.92
C GLU A 82 -7.65 6.10 5.97
N VAL A 83 -7.02 5.00 5.57
CA VAL A 83 -7.68 3.71 5.38
C VAL A 83 -7.05 2.59 6.21
N ILE A 84 -5.77 2.71 6.59
CA ILE A 84 -5.05 1.70 7.36
C ILE A 84 -4.83 2.20 8.80
N PRO A 85 -5.20 1.41 9.82
CA PRO A 85 -5.05 1.81 11.21
C PRO A 85 -3.58 1.90 11.62
N TYR A 86 -3.30 2.70 12.65
CA TYR A 86 -1.96 2.89 13.19
C TYR A 86 -1.26 1.59 13.59
N SER A 87 -1.99 0.62 14.06
CA SER A 87 -1.46 -0.71 14.43
C SER A 87 -0.90 -1.51 13.25
N ARG A 88 -1.18 -1.09 12.02
CA ARG A 88 -0.76 -1.79 10.80
C ARG A 88 0.07 -0.92 9.85
N LEU A 89 0.05 0.40 10.04
CA LEU A 89 0.85 1.35 9.27
C LEU A 89 1.39 2.40 10.23
N PHE A 90 2.69 2.45 10.49
CA PHE A 90 3.28 3.32 11.50
C PHE A 90 4.72 3.74 11.14
N ASN A 91 5.17 4.82 11.76
CA ASN A 91 6.56 5.23 11.66
C ASN A 91 7.41 4.46 12.67
N SER A 92 8.63 4.15 12.30
CA SER A 92 9.69 3.68 13.18
C SER A 92 10.69 4.80 13.47
N PRO A 93 11.45 4.71 14.55
CA PRO A 93 12.68 5.49 14.69
C PRO A 93 13.66 5.20 13.55
N ILE A 94 14.57 6.13 13.29
CA ILE A 94 15.68 5.94 12.34
C ILE A 94 16.61 4.85 12.90
N SER A 95 16.50 3.65 12.39
CA SER A 95 17.30 2.49 12.80
C SER A 95 17.10 1.33 11.82
N GLU A 96 17.80 1.32 10.72
CA GLU A 96 17.61 0.37 9.61
C GLU A 96 17.76 -1.08 10.06
N SER A 97 18.77 -1.36 10.90
CA SER A 97 18.99 -2.71 11.43
C SER A 97 17.83 -3.19 12.32
N ALA A 98 17.24 -2.30 13.12
CA ALA A 98 16.08 -2.65 13.96
C ALA A 98 14.83 -2.83 13.12
N ILE A 99 14.63 -2.00 12.08
CA ILE A 99 13.52 -2.10 11.13
C ILE A 99 13.54 -3.47 10.45
N VAL A 100 14.67 -3.83 9.84
CA VAL A 100 14.83 -5.12 9.15
C VAL A 100 14.76 -6.28 10.12
N GLY A 101 15.46 -6.19 11.27
CA GLY A 101 15.50 -7.25 12.27
C GLY A 101 14.12 -7.56 12.86
N SER A 102 13.32 -6.53 13.16
CA SER A 102 11.96 -6.72 13.67
C SER A 102 11.03 -7.31 12.61
N ALA A 103 11.18 -6.92 11.33
CA ALA A 103 10.42 -7.52 10.23
C ALA A 103 10.70 -9.02 10.08
N VAL A 104 11.96 -9.41 10.18
CA VAL A 104 12.37 -10.84 10.18
C VAL A 104 11.75 -11.58 11.36
N GLY A 105 11.84 -11.02 12.57
CA GLY A 105 11.24 -11.60 13.78
C GLY A 105 9.72 -11.78 13.63
N TYR A 106 9.04 -10.75 13.17
CA TYR A 106 7.61 -10.79 12.92
C TYR A 106 7.21 -11.82 11.85
N GLY A 107 7.98 -11.90 10.76
CA GLY A 107 7.80 -12.91 9.71
C GLY A 107 7.95 -14.33 10.23
N ARG A 108 8.94 -14.58 11.11
CA ARG A 108 9.12 -15.90 11.76
C ARG A 108 7.96 -16.27 12.69
N SER A 109 7.26 -15.28 13.22
CA SER A 109 6.06 -15.49 14.07
C SER A 109 4.77 -15.69 13.25
N GLY A 110 4.85 -15.75 11.92
CA GLY A 110 3.73 -15.99 11.03
C GLY A 110 3.06 -14.71 10.49
N GLY A 111 3.56 -13.54 10.85
CA GLY A 111 3.09 -12.27 10.29
C GLY A 111 3.77 -11.92 8.96
N ARG A 112 3.33 -10.84 8.33
CA ARG A 112 3.96 -10.27 7.14
C ARG A 112 4.25 -8.80 7.33
N ALA A 113 5.43 -8.37 6.90
CA ALA A 113 5.85 -6.98 6.97
C ALA A 113 6.36 -6.48 5.63
N ILE A 114 6.02 -5.23 5.31
CA ILE A 114 6.67 -4.44 4.28
C ILE A 114 7.38 -3.31 5.01
N VAL A 115 8.68 -3.21 4.86
CA VAL A 115 9.47 -2.18 5.52
C VAL A 115 10.17 -1.29 4.50
N GLU A 116 10.27 -0.02 4.83
CA GLU A 116 10.96 0.99 4.04
C GLU A 116 12.09 1.61 4.88
N LEU A 117 13.25 1.78 4.26
CA LEU A 117 14.46 2.36 4.84
C LEU A 117 14.74 3.74 4.25
#